data_18a6f53e3189ba1f8a1879b2de88b5c6
#
_entry.id   18a6f53e3189ba1f8a1879b2de88b5c6
#
_cell.length_a   1.000
_cell.length_b   1.000
_cell.length_c   1.000
_cell.angle_alpha   90.00
_cell.angle_beta   90.00
_cell.angle_gamma   90.00
#
_symmetry.space_group_name_H-M   'P 1'
#
loop_
_entity.id
_entity.type
_entity.pdbx_description
1 polymer ?
#
loop_
_entity_poly.entity_id
_entity_poly.type
_entity_poly.pdbx_seq_one_letter_code
_entity_poly.pdbx_strand_id
1 'polypeptide(L)'
;EIQDLNQLNENDITIHQNGILVKPVRLANGLYQFKKDTGFDRVVLDCITSLQNGADLLWIETEKPNVAQIAEMVNKIRETEPGAKLVYNNSPSFNWTLSFREQVYGEWVAAGKDVSNYPDPAKAPRGLMDVKFDDSELAAEADQLIQDFQKDAAREAGIFHHLITLPTYHETALGTAVLSEGYFGDKGMLAYVKEIQRAEIRREMSSVKHQDLAGSTVGDTHKEYFSGENALKAGGADNTMNQF
;
A
#
# COMPACT_ATOMS: atom_id res chain seq x y z
N GLU A 1 18.09 4.07 -8.69
CA GLU A 1 18.77 5.36 -8.92
C GLU A 1 19.61 5.70 -7.70
N ILE A 2 20.91 5.83 -7.88
CA ILE A 2 21.83 6.19 -6.78
C ILE A 2 22.17 7.66 -6.98
N GLN A 3 21.75 8.48 -6.01
CA GLN A 3 22.02 9.91 -6.01
C GLN A 3 23.37 10.21 -5.36
N ASP A 4 24.06 11.21 -5.90
CA ASP A 4 25.27 11.84 -5.37
C ASP A 4 26.46 10.90 -5.08
N LEU A 5 26.98 10.30 -6.15
CA LEU A 5 28.23 9.55 -6.13
C LEU A 5 29.38 10.33 -6.78
N ASN A 6 29.39 11.67 -6.67
CA ASN A 6 30.38 12.53 -7.32
C ASN A 6 31.81 12.27 -6.87
N GLN A 7 32.02 11.56 -5.78
CA GLN A 7 33.34 11.20 -5.24
C GLN A 7 33.80 9.78 -5.64
N LEU A 8 32.91 8.99 -6.26
CA LEU A 8 33.22 7.63 -6.71
C LEU A 8 33.40 7.62 -8.22
N ASN A 9 34.41 6.91 -8.69
CA ASN A 9 34.55 6.67 -10.13
C ASN A 9 33.71 5.47 -10.56
N GLU A 10 33.47 5.33 -11.86
CA GLU A 10 32.62 4.27 -12.43
C GLU A 10 33.09 2.84 -12.10
N ASN A 11 34.34 2.67 -11.71
CA ASN A 11 34.91 1.37 -11.36
C ASN A 11 34.70 1.00 -9.90
N ASP A 12 34.39 1.98 -9.04
CA ASP A 12 34.20 1.77 -7.60
C ASP A 12 32.76 1.30 -7.30
N ILE A 13 31.85 1.47 -8.27
CA ILE A 13 30.45 1.13 -8.11
C ILE A 13 30.16 -0.15 -8.91
N THR A 14 30.25 -1.25 -8.23
CA THR A 14 29.88 -2.56 -8.79
C THR A 14 28.85 -3.22 -7.89
N ILE A 15 27.70 -3.54 -8.46
CA ILE A 15 26.65 -4.31 -7.76
C ILE A 15 26.58 -5.66 -8.43
N HIS A 16 26.60 -6.71 -7.59
CA HIS A 16 26.26 -8.05 -8.02
C HIS A 16 24.74 -8.23 -7.91
N GLN A 17 24.08 -8.30 -9.05
CA GLN A 17 22.68 -8.64 -9.11
C GLN A 17 22.56 -10.02 -9.79
N ASN A 18 22.08 -11.00 -9.06
CA ASN A 18 21.95 -12.39 -9.53
C ASN A 18 23.25 -12.96 -10.16
N GLY A 19 24.40 -12.68 -9.56
CA GLY A 19 25.70 -13.14 -10.07
C GLY A 19 26.23 -12.36 -11.27
N ILE A 20 25.50 -11.37 -11.78
CA ILE A 20 25.90 -10.52 -12.89
C ILE A 20 26.46 -9.20 -12.34
N LEU A 21 27.65 -8.85 -12.83
CA LEU A 21 28.27 -7.57 -12.51
C LEU A 21 27.59 -6.46 -13.32
N VAL A 22 26.85 -5.58 -12.62
CA VAL A 22 26.19 -4.44 -13.25
C VAL A 22 27.00 -3.17 -13.01
N LYS A 23 27.40 -2.49 -14.07
CA LYS A 23 28.11 -1.19 -14.01
C LYS A 23 27.14 -0.06 -14.26
N PRO A 24 27.15 1.00 -13.43
CA PRO A 24 26.36 2.19 -13.67
C PRO A 24 26.89 3.00 -14.84
N VAL A 25 25.99 3.73 -15.49
CA VAL A 25 26.33 4.73 -16.52
C VAL A 25 26.04 6.12 -15.95
N ARG A 26 27.02 7.01 -16.02
CA ARG A 26 26.84 8.41 -15.61
C ARG A 26 26.02 9.15 -16.66
N LEU A 27 24.92 9.77 -16.22
CA LEU A 27 24.07 10.60 -17.06
C LEU A 27 24.63 12.04 -17.18
N ALA A 28 24.15 12.79 -18.16
CA ALA A 28 24.55 14.18 -18.39
C ALA A 28 24.25 15.11 -17.20
N ASN A 29 23.27 14.80 -16.37
CA ASN A 29 22.91 15.53 -15.15
C ASN A 29 23.79 15.15 -13.94
N GLY A 30 24.81 14.30 -14.13
CA GLY A 30 25.70 13.83 -13.06
C GLY A 30 25.17 12.65 -12.24
N LEU A 31 23.94 12.21 -12.45
CA LEU A 31 23.38 11.04 -11.80
C LEU A 31 23.90 9.74 -12.45
N TYR A 32 23.86 8.65 -11.68
CA TYR A 32 24.20 7.33 -12.18
C TYR A 32 22.93 6.53 -12.44
N GLN A 33 22.87 5.89 -13.59
CA GLN A 33 21.82 4.95 -13.96
C GLN A 33 22.44 3.59 -14.19
N PHE A 34 21.88 2.55 -13.59
CA PHE A 34 22.24 1.18 -13.93
C PHE A 34 21.75 0.85 -15.34
N LYS A 35 22.64 0.29 -16.13
CA LYS A 35 22.37 0.01 -17.54
C LYS A 35 21.17 -0.94 -17.68
N LYS A 36 20.35 -0.60 -18.59
CA LYS A 36 19.34 -1.24 -19.42
C LYS A 36 18.85 -2.70 -19.16
N ASP A 37 19.36 -3.41 -18.21
CA ASP A 37 18.79 -4.68 -17.76
C ASP A 37 17.82 -4.46 -16.58
N THR A 38 17.10 -3.36 -16.59
CA THR A 38 16.11 -3.01 -15.56
C THR A 38 14.70 -2.95 -16.15
N GLY A 39 14.51 -3.54 -17.31
CA GLY A 39 13.21 -3.60 -17.95
C GLY A 39 12.36 -4.76 -17.44
N PHE A 40 11.16 -4.86 -17.98
CA PHE A 40 10.18 -5.89 -17.68
C PHE A 40 10.74 -7.31 -17.77
N ASP A 41 11.49 -7.64 -18.85
CA ASP A 41 12.09 -8.96 -19.03
C ASP A 41 13.15 -9.28 -17.97
N ARG A 42 13.84 -8.25 -17.46
CA ARG A 42 14.79 -8.44 -16.36
C ARG A 42 14.09 -8.78 -15.06
N VAL A 43 12.98 -8.14 -14.74
CA VAL A 43 12.17 -8.45 -13.55
C VAL A 43 11.66 -9.87 -13.62
N VAL A 44 11.17 -10.30 -14.77
CA VAL A 44 10.74 -11.70 -15.00
C VAL A 44 11.89 -12.67 -14.75
N LEU A 45 13.09 -12.39 -15.31
CA LEU A 45 14.28 -13.21 -15.08
C LEU A 45 14.68 -13.28 -13.61
N ASP A 46 14.63 -12.17 -12.90
CA ASP A 46 14.94 -12.12 -11.47
C ASP A 46 13.93 -12.92 -10.64
N CYS A 47 12.66 -12.90 -11.02
CA CYS A 47 11.61 -13.74 -10.42
C CYS A 47 11.90 -15.23 -10.63
N ILE A 48 12.18 -15.64 -11.85
CA ILE A 48 12.51 -17.03 -12.19
C ILE A 48 13.77 -17.49 -11.43
N THR A 49 14.81 -16.65 -11.44
CA THR A 49 16.07 -16.96 -10.74
C THR A 49 15.84 -17.11 -9.23
N SER A 50 14.99 -16.28 -8.65
CA SER A 50 14.65 -16.37 -7.21
C SER A 50 13.97 -17.69 -6.88
N LEU A 51 13.00 -18.13 -7.69
CA LEU A 51 12.33 -19.42 -7.52
C LEU A 51 13.31 -20.58 -7.64
N GLN A 52 14.19 -20.55 -8.65
CA GLN A 52 15.21 -21.59 -8.88
C GLN A 52 16.27 -21.65 -7.76
N ASN A 53 16.43 -20.56 -7.02
CA ASN A 53 17.31 -20.51 -5.84
C ASN A 53 16.58 -20.72 -4.52
N GLY A 54 15.34 -21.22 -4.53
CA GLY A 54 14.62 -21.70 -3.35
C GLY A 54 13.64 -20.74 -2.73
N ALA A 55 13.21 -19.69 -3.44
CA ALA A 55 12.08 -18.88 -2.99
C ALA A 55 10.77 -19.70 -3.09
N ASP A 56 10.01 -19.78 -2.01
CA ASP A 56 8.71 -20.46 -1.97
C ASP A 56 7.59 -19.63 -2.57
N LEU A 57 7.74 -18.31 -2.55
CA LEU A 57 6.75 -17.32 -2.91
C LEU A 57 7.43 -16.07 -3.46
N LEU A 58 6.87 -15.47 -4.48
CA LEU A 58 7.31 -14.19 -5.02
C LEU A 58 6.33 -13.09 -4.64
N TRP A 59 6.84 -12.02 -4.09
CA TRP A 59 6.11 -10.78 -3.87
C TRP A 59 6.48 -9.79 -4.98
N ILE A 60 5.55 -9.61 -5.91
CA ILE A 60 5.76 -8.80 -7.12
C ILE A 60 5.07 -7.43 -7.01
N GLU A 61 5.62 -6.49 -7.72
CA GLU A 61 5.09 -5.14 -7.91
C GLU A 61 5.35 -4.71 -9.35
N THR A 62 4.43 -3.95 -9.94
CA THR A 62 4.57 -3.35 -11.28
C THR A 62 4.80 -1.85 -11.16
N GLU A 63 5.10 -1.18 -12.26
CA GLU A 63 5.28 0.28 -12.28
C GLU A 63 3.99 1.02 -11.90
N LYS A 64 2.85 0.46 -12.31
CA LYS A 64 1.50 0.98 -12.04
C LYS A 64 0.58 -0.19 -11.71
N PRO A 65 -0.53 0.04 -11.00
CA PRO A 65 -1.53 -1.00 -10.72
C PRO A 65 -2.34 -1.31 -11.99
N ASN A 66 -1.75 -2.06 -12.92
CA ASN A 66 -2.36 -2.42 -14.20
C ASN A 66 -2.49 -3.94 -14.31
N VAL A 67 -3.73 -4.44 -14.36
CA VAL A 67 -4.03 -5.89 -14.37
C VAL A 67 -3.44 -6.58 -15.59
N ALA A 68 -3.47 -5.96 -16.76
CA ALA A 68 -2.91 -6.56 -17.98
C ALA A 68 -1.39 -6.73 -17.89
N GLN A 69 -0.68 -5.73 -17.34
CA GLN A 69 0.76 -5.81 -17.10
C GLN A 69 1.11 -6.88 -16.08
N ILE A 70 0.30 -7.01 -15.02
CA ILE A 70 0.46 -8.05 -14.00
C ILE A 70 0.27 -9.44 -14.66
N ALA A 71 -0.78 -9.61 -15.45
CA ALA A 71 -1.06 -10.86 -16.14
C ALA A 71 0.06 -11.24 -17.10
N GLU A 72 0.59 -10.29 -17.86
CA GLU A 72 1.74 -10.52 -18.73
C GLU A 72 2.97 -10.99 -17.94
N MET A 73 3.30 -10.33 -16.84
CA MET A 73 4.41 -10.70 -15.96
C MET A 73 4.25 -12.12 -15.40
N VAL A 74 3.08 -12.42 -14.87
CA VAL A 74 2.76 -13.73 -14.28
C VAL A 74 2.84 -14.84 -15.33
N ASN A 75 2.30 -14.61 -16.52
CA ASN A 75 2.34 -15.58 -17.60
C ASN A 75 3.78 -15.89 -18.02
N LYS A 76 4.62 -14.88 -18.23
CA LYS A 76 6.04 -15.06 -18.54
C LYS A 76 6.79 -15.84 -17.45
N ILE A 77 6.53 -15.56 -16.19
CA ILE A 77 7.12 -16.33 -15.07
C ILE A 77 6.67 -17.80 -15.13
N ARG A 78 5.37 -18.03 -15.33
CA ARG A 78 4.79 -19.37 -15.34
C ARG A 78 5.09 -20.18 -16.60
N GLU A 79 5.51 -19.56 -17.67
CA GLU A 79 6.07 -20.28 -18.84
C GLU A 79 7.31 -21.11 -18.45
N THR A 80 8.13 -20.61 -17.55
CA THR A 80 9.34 -21.30 -17.06
C THR A 80 9.09 -22.03 -15.75
N GLU A 81 8.32 -21.44 -14.83
CA GLU A 81 8.01 -21.94 -13.50
C GLU A 81 6.49 -22.07 -13.30
N PRO A 82 5.85 -23.12 -13.87
CA PRO A 82 4.38 -23.25 -13.87
C PRO A 82 3.75 -23.29 -12.49
N GLY A 83 4.50 -23.71 -11.46
CA GLY A 83 4.07 -23.78 -10.05
C GLY A 83 4.28 -22.50 -9.27
N ALA A 84 4.71 -21.40 -9.89
CA ALA A 84 5.04 -20.16 -9.21
C ALA A 84 3.85 -19.61 -8.41
N LYS A 85 4.08 -19.41 -7.11
CA LYS A 85 3.15 -18.76 -6.19
C LYS A 85 3.52 -17.29 -6.12
N LEU A 86 2.54 -16.42 -6.35
CA LEU A 86 2.75 -14.98 -6.43
C LEU A 86 1.79 -14.23 -5.51
N VAL A 87 2.33 -13.20 -4.89
CA VAL A 87 1.61 -12.19 -4.10
C VAL A 87 1.84 -10.84 -4.76
N TYR A 88 0.81 -10.03 -4.84
CA TYR A 88 0.93 -8.70 -5.41
C TYR A 88 0.93 -7.62 -4.33
N ASN A 89 1.82 -6.66 -4.47
CA ASN A 89 1.85 -5.47 -3.62
C ASN A 89 0.88 -4.41 -4.12
N ASN A 90 -0.21 -4.22 -3.40
CA ASN A 90 -1.07 -3.04 -3.59
C ASN A 90 -0.38 -1.83 -2.94
N SER A 91 0.68 -1.37 -3.57
CA SER A 91 1.54 -0.34 -3.00
C SER A 91 0.82 0.98 -2.75
N PRO A 92 0.88 1.56 -1.54
CA PRO A 92 0.40 2.93 -1.29
C PRO A 92 1.28 4.00 -1.94
N SER A 93 2.42 3.63 -2.51
CA SER A 93 3.26 4.53 -3.31
C SER A 93 2.64 4.83 -4.68
N PHE A 94 1.74 3.98 -5.16
CA PHE A 94 0.99 4.28 -6.38
C PHE A 94 -0.03 5.39 -6.13
N ASN A 95 -0.15 6.29 -7.06
CA ASN A 95 -1.31 7.16 -7.12
C ASN A 95 -2.45 6.39 -7.81
N TRP A 96 -3.21 5.62 -7.03
CA TRP A 96 -4.29 4.77 -7.53
C TRP A 96 -5.30 5.56 -8.35
N THR A 97 -5.78 6.67 -7.82
CA THR A 97 -6.75 7.54 -8.50
C THR A 97 -6.23 8.00 -9.85
N LEU A 98 -5.01 8.54 -9.90
CA LEU A 98 -4.43 9.02 -11.15
C LEU A 98 -4.24 7.89 -12.16
N SER A 99 -3.68 6.77 -11.73
CA SER A 99 -3.38 5.64 -12.60
C SER A 99 -4.63 5.11 -13.30
N PHE A 100 -5.73 4.96 -12.57
CA PHE A 100 -6.97 4.46 -13.15
C PHE A 100 -7.74 5.52 -13.94
N ARG A 101 -7.71 6.78 -13.54
CA ARG A 101 -8.27 7.87 -14.34
C ARG A 101 -7.53 8.04 -15.68
N GLU A 102 -6.19 7.91 -15.69
CA GLU A 102 -5.40 7.91 -16.92
C GLU A 102 -5.69 6.68 -17.78
N GLN A 103 -5.90 5.51 -17.18
CA GLN A 103 -6.29 4.29 -17.91
C GLN A 103 -7.63 4.48 -18.60
N VAL A 104 -8.68 4.89 -17.88
CA VAL A 104 -10.02 5.13 -18.43
C VAL A 104 -9.97 6.21 -19.52
N TYR A 105 -9.24 7.30 -19.30
CA TYR A 105 -9.04 8.32 -20.31
C TYR A 105 -8.45 7.73 -21.61
N GLY A 106 -7.40 6.91 -21.50
CA GLY A 106 -6.77 6.25 -22.65
C GLY A 106 -7.72 5.29 -23.37
N GLU A 107 -8.50 4.50 -22.61
CA GLU A 107 -9.52 3.60 -23.17
C GLU A 107 -10.63 4.37 -23.91
N TRP A 108 -11.08 5.48 -23.35
CA TRP A 108 -12.06 6.36 -23.99
C TRP A 108 -11.54 6.97 -25.29
N VAL A 109 -10.30 7.45 -25.29
CA VAL A 109 -9.66 7.96 -26.51
C VAL A 109 -9.59 6.87 -27.58
N ALA A 110 -9.17 5.65 -27.20
CA ALA A 110 -9.09 4.52 -28.11
C ALA A 110 -10.46 4.11 -28.68
N ALA A 111 -11.51 4.24 -27.87
CA ALA A 111 -12.88 3.98 -28.27
C ALA A 111 -13.55 5.13 -29.05
N GLY A 112 -12.87 6.26 -29.24
CA GLY A 112 -13.42 7.45 -29.92
C GLY A 112 -14.45 8.21 -29.08
N LYS A 113 -14.48 8.02 -27.75
CA LYS A 113 -15.35 8.75 -26.82
C LYS A 113 -14.85 10.19 -26.68
N ASP A 114 -15.77 11.14 -26.50
CA ASP A 114 -15.40 12.54 -26.30
C ASP A 114 -14.73 12.75 -24.92
N VAL A 115 -13.48 13.18 -24.95
CA VAL A 115 -12.67 13.51 -23.78
C VAL A 115 -12.35 15.01 -23.67
N SER A 116 -12.98 15.86 -24.46
CA SER A 116 -12.67 17.29 -24.57
C SER A 116 -12.82 18.06 -23.25
N ASN A 117 -13.63 17.54 -22.32
CA ASN A 117 -13.85 18.12 -21.00
C ASN A 117 -12.76 17.73 -19.98
N TYR A 118 -11.82 16.85 -20.35
CA TYR A 118 -10.78 16.34 -19.48
C TYR A 118 -9.39 16.77 -19.93
N PRO A 119 -8.47 17.05 -19.00
CA PRO A 119 -7.10 17.37 -19.37
C PRO A 119 -6.40 16.15 -19.97
N ASP A 120 -5.71 16.38 -21.08
CA ASP A 120 -4.84 15.37 -21.68
C ASP A 120 -3.65 15.07 -20.75
N PRO A 121 -3.49 13.84 -20.26
CA PRO A 121 -2.40 13.49 -19.34
C PRO A 121 -1.01 13.77 -19.89
N ALA A 122 -0.83 13.70 -21.22
CA ALA A 122 0.44 14.00 -21.87
C ALA A 122 0.80 15.50 -21.80
N LYS A 123 -0.18 16.38 -21.73
CA LYS A 123 0.01 17.84 -21.67
C LYS A 123 -0.13 18.42 -20.28
N ALA A 124 -0.93 17.78 -19.45
CA ALA A 124 -1.20 18.18 -18.08
C ALA A 124 -1.01 16.99 -17.12
N PRO A 125 0.23 16.60 -16.83
CA PRO A 125 0.51 15.53 -15.88
C PRO A 125 -0.22 15.81 -14.56
N ARG A 126 -0.93 14.81 -14.02
CA ARG A 126 -1.78 14.92 -12.83
C ARG A 126 -3.02 15.81 -12.96
N GLY A 127 -3.33 16.34 -14.14
CA GLY A 127 -4.51 17.19 -14.35
C GLY A 127 -5.84 16.50 -14.00
N LEU A 128 -5.92 15.18 -14.17
CA LEU A 128 -7.07 14.37 -13.79
C LEU A 128 -7.26 14.20 -12.27
N MET A 129 -6.33 14.70 -11.44
CA MET A 129 -6.44 14.72 -9.97
C MET A 129 -7.21 15.94 -9.45
N ASP A 130 -7.59 16.89 -10.29
CA ASP A 130 -8.38 18.04 -9.85
C ASP A 130 -9.72 17.57 -9.28
N VAL A 131 -10.06 18.01 -8.07
CA VAL A 131 -11.27 17.65 -7.34
C VAL A 131 -12.57 17.89 -8.11
N LYS A 132 -12.56 18.82 -9.08
CA LYS A 132 -13.73 19.05 -9.94
C LYS A 132 -14.12 17.84 -10.79
N PHE A 133 -13.23 16.86 -10.93
CA PHE A 133 -13.50 15.62 -11.67
C PHE A 133 -13.95 14.46 -10.76
N ASP A 134 -13.98 14.62 -9.43
CA ASP A 134 -14.31 13.53 -8.51
C ASP A 134 -15.72 12.95 -8.75
N ASP A 135 -16.66 13.78 -9.14
CA ASP A 135 -18.04 13.38 -9.47
C ASP A 135 -18.28 13.13 -10.97
N SER A 136 -17.21 12.99 -11.75
CA SER A 136 -17.32 12.78 -13.21
C SER A 136 -17.55 11.31 -13.56
N GLU A 137 -18.10 11.07 -14.77
CA GLU A 137 -18.28 9.71 -15.32
C GLU A 137 -16.93 8.97 -15.41
N LEU A 138 -15.86 9.68 -15.80
CA LEU A 138 -14.50 9.14 -15.84
C LEU A 138 -14.01 8.68 -14.47
N ALA A 139 -14.25 9.47 -13.43
CA ALA A 139 -13.90 9.10 -12.07
C ALA A 139 -14.69 7.90 -11.56
N ALA A 140 -15.99 7.85 -11.82
CA ALA A 140 -16.84 6.72 -11.44
C ALA A 140 -16.40 5.41 -12.10
N GLU A 141 -16.01 5.44 -13.38
CA GLU A 141 -15.48 4.28 -14.08
C GLU A 141 -14.11 3.86 -13.53
N ALA A 142 -13.23 4.83 -13.23
CA ALA A 142 -11.94 4.57 -12.59
C ALA A 142 -12.08 3.96 -11.18
N ASP A 143 -13.01 4.47 -10.37
CA ASP A 143 -13.29 3.95 -9.03
C ASP A 143 -13.84 2.51 -9.09
N GLN A 144 -14.65 2.20 -10.09
CA GLN A 144 -15.11 0.82 -10.32
C GLN A 144 -13.96 -0.12 -10.64
N LEU A 145 -13.00 0.31 -11.48
CA LEU A 145 -11.80 -0.49 -11.76
C LEU A 145 -10.93 -0.68 -10.52
N ILE A 146 -10.78 0.35 -9.67
CA ILE A 146 -10.07 0.22 -8.38
C ILE A 146 -10.78 -0.79 -7.46
N GLN A 147 -12.10 -0.70 -7.38
CA GLN A 147 -12.92 -1.61 -6.56
C GLN A 147 -12.79 -3.07 -7.00
N ASP A 148 -12.73 -3.32 -8.31
CA ASP A 148 -12.67 -4.66 -8.87
C ASP A 148 -11.23 -5.18 -9.08
N PHE A 149 -10.21 -4.36 -8.86
CA PHE A 149 -8.81 -4.66 -9.15
C PHE A 149 -8.34 -6.03 -8.68
N GLN A 150 -8.62 -6.39 -7.41
CA GLN A 150 -8.18 -7.68 -6.87
C GLN A 150 -8.91 -8.86 -7.50
N LYS A 151 -10.20 -8.69 -7.84
CA LYS A 151 -10.98 -9.73 -8.54
C LYS A 151 -10.46 -9.94 -9.95
N ASP A 152 -10.13 -8.84 -10.62
CA ASP A 152 -9.60 -8.86 -11.99
C ASP A 152 -8.19 -9.46 -12.02
N ALA A 153 -7.32 -9.10 -11.07
CA ALA A 153 -6.02 -9.71 -10.92
C ALA A 153 -6.11 -11.22 -10.61
N ALA A 154 -7.09 -11.64 -9.82
CA ALA A 154 -7.35 -13.06 -9.57
C ALA A 154 -7.81 -13.79 -10.84
N ARG A 155 -8.73 -13.19 -11.61
CA ARG A 155 -9.29 -13.78 -12.81
C ARG A 155 -8.29 -13.84 -13.97
N GLU A 156 -7.54 -12.76 -14.20
CA GLU A 156 -6.70 -12.61 -15.38
C GLU A 156 -5.24 -13.04 -15.15
N ALA A 157 -4.72 -12.84 -13.93
CA ALA A 157 -3.35 -13.19 -13.59
C ALA A 157 -3.24 -14.38 -12.62
N GLY A 158 -4.35 -14.85 -12.04
CA GLY A 158 -4.33 -15.90 -11.03
C GLY A 158 -3.60 -15.49 -9.75
N ILE A 159 -3.70 -14.20 -9.38
CA ILE A 159 -3.19 -13.67 -8.10
C ILE A 159 -4.35 -13.54 -7.12
N PHE A 160 -4.32 -14.37 -6.09
CA PHE A 160 -5.36 -14.42 -5.05
C PHE A 160 -4.89 -13.81 -3.72
N HIS A 161 -3.62 -13.51 -3.59
CA HIS A 161 -3.04 -12.94 -2.38
C HIS A 161 -2.50 -11.54 -2.68
N HIS A 162 -3.04 -10.56 -1.97
CA HIS A 162 -2.67 -9.16 -2.08
C HIS A 162 -2.21 -8.65 -0.72
N LEU A 163 -1.19 -7.81 -0.71
CA LEU A 163 -0.72 -7.10 0.47
C LEU A 163 -0.79 -5.60 0.19
N ILE A 164 -1.19 -4.84 1.20
CA ILE A 164 -1.01 -3.40 1.22
C ILE A 164 0.16 -3.12 2.16
N THR A 165 1.22 -2.50 1.69
CA THR A 165 2.32 -2.09 2.55
C THR A 165 1.94 -0.85 3.35
N LEU A 166 2.31 -0.83 4.64
CA LEU A 166 2.13 0.32 5.54
C LEU A 166 0.66 0.84 5.70
N PRO A 167 -0.39 0.01 5.62
CA PRO A 167 -1.76 0.53 5.71
C PRO A 167 -2.04 1.16 7.07
N THR A 168 -1.62 0.51 8.15
CA THR A 168 -1.76 1.01 9.52
C THR A 168 -0.94 2.28 9.77
N TYR A 169 0.22 2.44 9.14
CA TYR A 169 1.00 3.68 9.20
C TYR A 169 0.21 4.86 8.62
N HIS A 170 -0.33 4.72 7.42
CA HIS A 170 -1.10 5.78 6.76
C HIS A 170 -2.39 6.08 7.51
N GLU A 171 -3.11 5.06 7.97
CA GLU A 171 -4.33 5.22 8.77
C GLU A 171 -4.04 5.95 10.08
N THR A 172 -3.01 5.52 10.82
CA THR A 172 -2.60 6.14 12.07
C THR A 172 -2.15 7.57 11.85
N ALA A 173 -1.35 7.85 10.82
CA ALA A 173 -0.88 9.19 10.51
C ALA A 173 -2.05 10.15 10.21
N LEU A 174 -2.98 9.72 9.34
CA LEU A 174 -4.17 10.51 9.01
C LEU A 174 -5.07 10.70 10.24
N GLY A 175 -5.38 9.61 10.93
CA GLY A 175 -6.24 9.66 12.12
C GLY A 175 -5.67 10.55 13.22
N THR A 176 -4.35 10.49 13.44
CA THR A 176 -3.67 11.35 14.41
C THR A 176 -3.70 12.81 13.98
N ALA A 177 -3.49 13.12 12.70
CA ALA A 177 -3.56 14.48 12.20
C ALA A 177 -4.96 15.07 12.39
N VAL A 178 -6.00 14.38 11.94
CA VAL A 178 -7.41 14.81 12.08
C VAL A 178 -7.80 14.99 13.56
N LEU A 179 -7.40 14.04 14.41
CA LEU A 179 -7.65 14.15 15.84
C LEU A 179 -6.93 15.37 16.44
N SER A 180 -5.67 15.60 16.08
CA SER A 180 -4.87 16.71 16.61
C SER A 180 -5.45 18.07 16.20
N GLU A 181 -5.86 18.21 14.95
CA GLU A 181 -6.53 19.44 14.46
C GLU A 181 -7.80 19.76 15.27
N GLY A 182 -8.61 18.76 15.54
CA GLY A 182 -9.83 18.94 16.35
C GLY A 182 -9.53 19.14 17.83
N TYR A 183 -8.58 18.40 18.40
CA TYR A 183 -8.29 18.41 19.83
C TYR A 183 -7.61 19.71 20.29
N PHE A 184 -6.60 20.16 19.55
CA PHE A 184 -5.88 21.41 19.83
C PHE A 184 -6.59 22.66 19.27
N GLY A 185 -7.63 22.47 18.45
CA GLY A 185 -8.51 23.53 17.99
C GLY A 185 -9.60 23.86 19.03
N ASP A 186 -10.81 24.05 18.54
CA ASP A 186 -11.97 24.48 19.34
C ASP A 186 -12.82 23.33 19.93
N LYS A 187 -12.53 22.06 19.54
CA LYS A 187 -13.35 20.90 19.95
C LYS A 187 -12.83 20.17 21.20
N GLY A 188 -11.54 20.29 21.53
CA GLY A 188 -10.94 19.61 22.68
C GLY A 188 -11.25 18.10 22.71
N MET A 189 -11.57 17.56 23.90
CA MET A 189 -11.94 16.14 24.07
C MET A 189 -13.15 15.71 23.24
N LEU A 190 -14.00 16.63 22.83
CA LEU A 190 -15.15 16.28 21.99
C LEU A 190 -14.71 15.77 20.61
N ALA A 191 -13.55 16.21 20.10
CA ALA A 191 -12.96 15.65 18.87
C ALA A 191 -12.72 14.15 19.05
N TYR A 192 -11.99 13.75 20.09
CA TYR A 192 -11.74 12.34 20.38
C TYR A 192 -13.05 11.54 20.56
N VAL A 193 -13.96 12.06 21.37
CA VAL A 193 -15.22 11.36 21.65
C VAL A 193 -16.06 11.14 20.39
N LYS A 194 -16.17 12.16 19.52
CA LYS A 194 -16.98 12.05 18.30
C LYS A 194 -16.32 11.19 17.22
N GLU A 195 -15.05 11.45 16.96
CA GLU A 195 -14.35 10.84 15.81
C GLU A 195 -13.90 9.40 16.11
N ILE A 196 -13.52 9.12 17.36
CA ILE A 196 -12.96 7.82 17.74
C ILE A 196 -13.94 7.04 18.62
N GLN A 197 -14.13 7.44 19.88
CA GLN A 197 -14.80 6.62 20.88
C GLN A 197 -16.22 6.20 20.48
N ARG A 198 -17.05 7.15 20.01
CA ARG A 198 -18.41 6.83 19.55
C ARG A 198 -18.41 5.96 18.29
N ALA A 199 -17.40 6.08 17.44
CA ALA A 199 -17.28 5.26 16.25
C ALA A 199 -16.90 3.81 16.60
N GLU A 200 -15.97 3.62 17.54
CA GLU A 200 -15.59 2.32 18.08
C GLU A 200 -16.77 1.61 18.75
N ILE A 201 -17.49 2.33 19.64
CA ILE A 201 -18.68 1.78 20.34
C ILE A 201 -19.74 1.32 19.32
N ARG A 202 -20.05 2.15 18.31
CA ARG A 202 -21.05 1.80 17.29
C ARG A 202 -20.66 0.62 16.41
N ARG A 203 -19.35 0.36 16.27
CA ARG A 203 -18.82 -0.78 15.53
C ARG A 203 -18.52 -1.98 16.41
N GLU A 204 -18.85 -1.91 17.69
CA GLU A 204 -18.59 -2.98 18.68
C GLU A 204 -17.12 -3.42 18.68
N MET A 205 -16.20 -2.46 18.53
CA MET A 205 -14.78 -2.74 18.47
C MET A 205 -14.22 -3.12 19.84
N SER A 206 -13.43 -4.16 19.90
CA SER A 206 -12.77 -4.61 21.14
C SER A 206 -11.80 -3.59 21.72
N SER A 207 -11.28 -2.67 20.91
CA SER A 207 -10.40 -1.56 21.34
C SER A 207 -11.06 -0.63 22.37
N VAL A 208 -12.38 -0.56 22.41
CA VAL A 208 -13.11 0.18 23.47
C VAL A 208 -12.74 -0.34 24.84
N LYS A 209 -12.55 -1.65 24.98
CA LYS A 209 -12.08 -2.34 26.20
C LYS A 209 -10.58 -2.55 26.17
N HIS A 210 -9.82 -1.50 25.85
CA HIS A 210 -8.36 -1.59 25.67
C HIS A 210 -7.59 -2.15 26.88
N GLN A 211 -8.11 -1.97 28.08
CA GLN A 211 -7.51 -2.54 29.29
C GLN A 211 -7.58 -4.07 29.27
N ASP A 212 -8.73 -4.65 28.94
CA ASP A 212 -8.89 -6.10 28.80
C ASP A 212 -8.04 -6.62 27.65
N LEU A 213 -8.05 -5.92 26.50
CA LEU A 213 -7.22 -6.26 25.35
C LEU A 213 -5.73 -6.25 25.71
N ALA A 214 -5.30 -5.33 26.58
CA ALA A 214 -3.93 -5.26 27.09
C ALA A 214 -3.62 -6.25 28.22
N GLY A 215 -4.57 -7.11 28.61
CA GLY A 215 -4.38 -8.15 29.61
C GLY A 215 -4.58 -7.71 31.05
N SER A 216 -5.34 -6.65 31.33
CA SER A 216 -5.62 -6.19 32.70
C SER A 216 -6.27 -7.27 33.55
N THR A 217 -7.19 -8.05 32.99
CA THR A 217 -7.87 -9.15 33.67
C THR A 217 -6.87 -10.23 34.12
N VAL A 218 -5.87 -10.56 33.27
CA VAL A 218 -4.82 -11.50 33.62
C VAL A 218 -3.95 -10.95 34.75
N GLY A 219 -3.54 -9.69 34.65
CA GLY A 219 -2.78 -8.98 35.67
C GLY A 219 -3.52 -8.91 37.01
N ASP A 220 -4.79 -8.61 37.00
CA ASP A 220 -5.64 -8.54 38.19
C ASP A 220 -5.83 -9.91 38.83
N THR A 221 -6.03 -10.98 38.03
CA THR A 221 -6.08 -12.36 38.51
C THR A 221 -4.78 -12.76 39.22
N HIS A 222 -3.62 -12.41 38.64
CA HIS A 222 -2.34 -12.67 39.31
C HIS A 222 -2.20 -11.92 40.63
N LYS A 223 -2.58 -10.64 40.70
CA LYS A 223 -2.54 -9.86 41.95
C LYS A 223 -3.44 -10.48 43.01
N GLU A 224 -4.65 -10.88 42.63
CA GLU A 224 -5.60 -11.53 43.52
C GLU A 224 -5.05 -12.87 44.05
N TYR A 225 -4.42 -13.65 43.19
CA TYR A 225 -3.80 -14.92 43.59
C TYR A 225 -2.70 -14.75 44.63
N PHE A 226 -1.85 -13.73 44.53
CA PHE A 226 -0.73 -13.50 45.45
C PHE A 226 -1.09 -12.61 46.65
N SER A 227 -2.08 -11.71 46.52
CA SER A 227 -2.40 -10.71 47.56
C SER A 227 -3.81 -10.84 48.13
N GLY A 228 -4.58 -11.83 47.69
CA GLY A 228 -5.96 -12.08 48.14
C GLY A 228 -6.98 -11.11 47.56
N GLU A 229 -8.23 -11.20 48.02
CA GLU A 229 -9.39 -10.45 47.50
C GLU A 229 -9.27 -8.93 47.61
N ASN A 230 -8.40 -8.43 48.49
CA ASN A 230 -8.18 -6.99 48.70
C ASN A 230 -7.13 -6.39 47.74
N ALA A 231 -6.66 -7.17 46.75
CA ALA A 231 -5.74 -6.64 45.76
C ALA A 231 -6.35 -5.49 44.97
N LEU A 232 -5.59 -4.42 44.73
CA LEU A 232 -5.99 -3.34 43.85
C LEU A 232 -6.08 -3.84 42.41
N LYS A 233 -7.26 -3.80 41.83
CA LYS A 233 -7.57 -4.25 40.47
C LYS A 233 -7.69 -3.08 39.50
N ALA A 234 -7.06 -3.15 38.35
CA ALA A 234 -7.15 -2.13 37.30
C ALA A 234 -8.52 -2.15 36.61
N GLY A 235 -9.12 -3.33 36.44
CA GLY A 235 -10.42 -3.57 35.82
C GLY A 235 -11.54 -3.86 36.82
N GLY A 236 -11.43 -3.44 38.09
CA GLY A 236 -12.42 -3.72 39.12
C GLY A 236 -13.72 -2.92 38.96
N ALA A 237 -14.78 -3.35 39.68
CA ALA A 237 -16.11 -2.72 39.67
C ALA A 237 -16.07 -1.24 40.07
N ASP A 238 -15.15 -0.88 40.95
CA ASP A 238 -14.95 0.48 41.43
C ASP A 238 -14.12 1.37 40.50
N ASN A 239 -13.69 0.83 39.37
CA ASN A 239 -12.85 1.53 38.41
C ASN A 239 -13.49 1.56 37.00
N THR A 240 -13.09 0.67 36.11
CA THR A 240 -13.48 0.75 34.67
C THR A 240 -14.42 -0.34 34.20
N MET A 241 -14.72 -1.34 35.03
CA MET A 241 -15.50 -2.54 34.66
C MET A 241 -16.86 -2.21 34.01
N ASN A 242 -17.54 -1.13 34.47
CA ASN A 242 -18.89 -0.79 34.04
C ASN A 242 -18.95 0.45 33.13
N GLN A 243 -17.84 0.90 32.57
CA GLN A 243 -17.81 2.09 31.75
C GLN A 243 -18.08 1.79 30.25
N PHE A 244 -17.87 0.53 29.82
CA PHE A 244 -18.08 0.08 28.43
C PHE A 244 -18.74 -1.29 28.38
#